data_afcb27cdbd1ab7c1df66993a88b51676
#
_entry.id   afcb27cdbd1ab7c1df66993a88b51676
#
_cell.length_a   1.000
_cell.length_b   1.000
_cell.length_c   1.000
_cell.angle_alpha   90.00
_cell.angle_beta   90.00
_cell.angle_gamma   90.00
#
_symmetry.space_group_name_H-M   'P 1'
#
loop_
_entity.id
_entity.type
_entity.pdbx_description
1 polymer ?
#
loop_
_entity_poly.entity_id
_entity_poly.type
_entity_poly.pdbx_seq_one_letter_code
_entity_poly.pdbx_strand_id
1 'polypeptide(L)'
;MIRRPPRSTPLYSSAASDVYKRQLQESGVEALLSSSADGTDDLVHTGKKVVRPRGKNQISYVRSITSHDINFGIGPAGTGKTYLAVACAVEAFEQERVRRILLVRPAVEAGEKLGFLPGDLAQKIDPYLRPLYDALYELLGFDKVEKLIEKNIIEVAPLAYMRGRTLNDSFIILDESQNTTIEQMKMFLTRIGFGSTVVVTGDITQIDLPSSARSGLRHVMTVLSEVSGISFTHFSSKDVVRHPLVQRIVEAYGRLRNEGHELS
;
A
#
# COMPACT_ATOMS: atom_id res chain seq x y z
N MET A 1 -42.72 28.17 -6.71
CA MET A 1 -42.27 26.90 -7.32
C MET A 1 -40.87 27.12 -7.87
N ILE A 2 -39.84 26.70 -7.16
CA ILE A 2 -38.45 26.83 -7.62
C ILE A 2 -38.00 25.45 -8.09
N ARG A 3 -37.71 25.31 -9.39
CA ARG A 3 -37.20 24.07 -9.97
C ARG A 3 -35.75 23.85 -9.60
N ARG A 4 -35.47 22.68 -9.03
CA ARG A 4 -34.09 22.23 -8.77
C ARG A 4 -33.37 21.90 -10.08
N PRO A 5 -32.06 22.21 -10.24
CA PRO A 5 -31.30 21.81 -11.41
C PRO A 5 -30.99 20.31 -11.36
N PRO A 6 -30.81 19.65 -12.53
CA PRO A 6 -30.54 18.23 -12.62
C PRO A 6 -29.10 17.92 -12.11
N ARG A 7 -28.97 16.83 -11.35
CA ARG A 7 -27.69 16.29 -10.92
C ARG A 7 -26.89 15.79 -12.14
N SER A 8 -25.74 16.37 -12.37
CA SER A 8 -24.78 15.87 -13.33
C SER A 8 -24.07 14.63 -12.76
N THR A 9 -24.33 13.46 -13.32
CA THR A 9 -23.55 12.24 -13.12
C THR A 9 -22.19 12.36 -13.79
N PRO A 10 -21.08 12.01 -13.16
CA PRO A 10 -19.77 12.02 -13.82
C PRO A 10 -19.64 10.88 -14.83
N LEU A 11 -19.43 11.22 -16.08
CA LEU A 11 -19.26 10.30 -17.24
C LEU A 11 -17.86 9.61 -17.29
N TYR A 12 -17.19 9.39 -16.17
CA TYR A 12 -15.80 8.89 -16.16
C TYR A 12 -15.61 7.43 -15.74
N SER A 13 -16.68 6.65 -15.45
CA SER A 13 -16.48 5.34 -14.82
C SER A 13 -16.60 4.11 -15.73
N SER A 14 -17.25 4.17 -16.89
CA SER A 14 -17.49 2.94 -17.66
C SER A 14 -16.42 2.62 -18.71
N ALA A 15 -15.97 3.58 -19.49
CA ALA A 15 -15.05 3.34 -20.60
C ALA A 15 -13.62 2.97 -20.14
N ALA A 16 -13.10 3.59 -19.08
CA ALA A 16 -11.79 3.26 -18.54
C ALA A 16 -11.77 1.87 -17.87
N SER A 17 -12.88 1.47 -17.24
CA SER A 17 -13.04 0.14 -16.64
C SER A 17 -13.11 -0.97 -17.71
N ASP A 18 -13.74 -0.72 -18.84
CA ASP A 18 -13.92 -1.73 -19.89
C ASP A 18 -12.65 -1.93 -20.74
N VAL A 19 -11.87 -0.87 -20.98
CA VAL A 19 -10.54 -0.97 -21.60
C VAL A 19 -9.57 -1.73 -20.70
N TYR A 20 -9.60 -1.45 -19.39
CA TYR A 20 -8.77 -2.15 -18.42
C TYR A 20 -9.12 -3.65 -18.29
N LYS A 21 -10.41 -3.99 -18.32
CA LYS A 21 -10.89 -5.39 -18.31
C LYS A 21 -10.49 -6.18 -19.55
N ARG A 22 -10.57 -5.57 -20.75
CA ARG A 22 -10.17 -6.21 -22.00
C ARG A 22 -8.66 -6.51 -22.05
N GLN A 23 -7.82 -5.57 -21.60
CA GLN A 23 -6.36 -5.76 -21.57
C GLN A 23 -5.92 -6.82 -20.56
N LEU A 24 -6.67 -7.01 -19.46
CA LEU A 24 -6.38 -8.09 -18.50
C LEU A 24 -6.76 -9.48 -19.03
N GLN A 25 -7.73 -9.59 -19.94
CA GLN A 25 -8.12 -10.87 -20.52
C GLN A 25 -7.18 -11.36 -21.62
N GLU A 26 -6.59 -10.47 -22.42
CA GLU A 26 -5.76 -10.87 -23.57
C GLU A 26 -4.29 -11.13 -23.23
N SER A 27 -3.75 -10.60 -22.14
CA SER A 27 -2.32 -10.74 -21.79
C SER A 27 -2.01 -11.69 -20.63
N GLY A 28 -3.01 -12.25 -19.97
CA GLY A 28 -2.85 -12.94 -18.68
C GLY A 28 -3.07 -14.44 -18.68
N VAL A 29 -3.74 -15.01 -19.65
CA VAL A 29 -4.22 -16.40 -19.53
C VAL A 29 -3.21 -17.44 -19.98
N GLU A 30 -2.37 -17.20 -20.99
CA GLU A 30 -1.41 -18.20 -21.48
C GLU A 30 -0.09 -18.26 -20.70
N ALA A 31 0.36 -17.18 -20.07
CA ALA A 31 1.58 -17.18 -19.25
C ALA A 31 1.37 -17.82 -17.86
N LEU A 32 0.11 -18.06 -17.45
CA LEU A 32 -0.23 -18.59 -16.12
C LEU A 32 -0.38 -20.12 -16.08
N LEU A 33 -0.41 -20.78 -17.23
CA LEU A 33 -0.59 -22.24 -17.29
C LEU A 33 0.72 -23.04 -17.24
N SER A 34 1.88 -22.40 -17.29
CA SER A 34 3.18 -23.07 -17.37
C SER A 34 3.99 -23.17 -16.06
N SER A 35 3.46 -22.72 -14.93
CA SER A 35 4.11 -22.92 -13.61
C SER A 35 3.17 -23.60 -12.64
N SER A 36 2.79 -24.82 -12.94
CA SER A 36 2.09 -25.70 -12.01
C SER A 36 3.09 -26.52 -11.21
N ALA A 37 2.92 -26.51 -9.94
CA ALA A 37 3.12 -27.49 -8.90
C ALA A 37 3.66 -26.83 -7.64
N ASP A 38 2.86 -26.87 -6.59
CA ASP A 38 3.04 -26.40 -5.22
C ASP A 38 2.52 -24.96 -4.96
N GLY A 39 1.32 -24.88 -4.33
CA GLY A 39 0.94 -23.64 -3.70
C GLY A 39 -0.54 -23.25 -3.74
N THR A 40 -1.45 -24.11 -3.34
CA THR A 40 -2.82 -23.70 -3.00
C THR A 40 -2.88 -22.90 -1.69
N ASP A 41 -1.83 -23.01 -0.84
CA ASP A 41 -1.76 -22.37 0.48
C ASP A 41 -1.35 -20.90 0.47
N ASP A 42 -0.87 -20.37 -0.66
CA ASP A 42 -0.36 -18.99 -0.74
C ASP A 42 -1.36 -17.99 -1.31
N LEU A 43 -2.59 -18.42 -1.56
CA LEU A 43 -3.65 -17.57 -2.09
C LEU A 43 -4.25 -16.71 -0.98
N VAL A 44 -4.43 -15.41 -1.25
CA VAL A 44 -5.12 -14.49 -0.35
C VAL A 44 -6.57 -14.34 -0.82
N HIS A 45 -7.49 -14.78 0.01
CA HIS A 45 -8.93 -14.77 -0.30
C HIS A 45 -9.57 -13.49 0.20
N THR A 46 -10.14 -12.71 -0.72
CA THR A 46 -10.91 -11.51 -0.38
C THR A 46 -12.34 -11.67 -0.90
N GLY A 47 -13.30 -10.97 -0.29
CA GLY A 47 -14.70 -11.12 -0.63
C GLY A 47 -15.05 -10.92 -2.09
N LYS A 48 -14.20 -10.28 -2.87
CA LYS A 48 -14.44 -9.97 -4.28
C LYS A 48 -13.56 -10.76 -5.24
N LYS A 49 -12.36 -11.14 -4.81
CA LYS A 49 -11.41 -11.88 -5.66
C LYS A 49 -10.37 -12.65 -4.85
N VAL A 50 -9.70 -13.58 -5.52
CA VAL A 50 -8.54 -14.28 -4.99
C VAL A 50 -7.28 -13.59 -5.51
N VAL A 51 -6.41 -13.16 -4.62
CA VAL A 51 -5.12 -12.54 -4.95
C VAL A 51 -4.04 -13.60 -4.91
N ARG A 52 -3.33 -13.76 -6.03
CA ARG A 52 -2.23 -14.71 -6.15
C ARG A 52 -0.89 -13.96 -6.09
N PRO A 53 -0.05 -14.18 -5.08
CA PRO A 53 1.32 -13.68 -5.07
C PRO A 53 2.12 -14.22 -6.26
N ARG A 54 2.97 -13.37 -6.84
CA ARG A 54 3.80 -13.69 -8.00
C ARG A 54 5.26 -13.73 -7.58
N GLY A 55 5.90 -14.87 -7.76
CA GLY A 55 7.31 -15.04 -7.41
C GLY A 55 7.56 -15.25 -5.91
N LYS A 56 8.79 -15.69 -5.61
CA LYS A 56 9.19 -16.17 -4.28
C LYS A 56 9.07 -15.09 -3.18
N ASN A 57 9.45 -13.85 -3.48
CA ASN A 57 9.46 -12.78 -2.49
C ASN A 57 8.04 -12.35 -2.09
N GLN A 58 7.09 -12.31 -3.04
CA GLN A 58 5.68 -12.03 -2.72
C GLN A 58 5.04 -13.15 -1.89
N ILE A 59 5.34 -14.41 -2.22
CA ILE A 59 4.89 -15.58 -1.46
C ILE A 59 5.45 -15.53 -0.03
N SER A 60 6.77 -15.34 0.11
CA SER A 60 7.42 -15.21 1.42
C SER A 60 6.82 -14.05 2.23
N TYR A 61 6.52 -12.93 1.58
CA TYR A 61 5.92 -11.77 2.23
C TYR A 61 4.51 -12.06 2.77
N VAL A 62 3.65 -12.70 1.98
CA VAL A 62 2.31 -13.08 2.43
C VAL A 62 2.39 -14.08 3.59
N ARG A 63 3.24 -15.09 3.49
CA ARG A 63 3.48 -16.05 4.59
C ARG A 63 3.99 -15.37 5.87
N SER A 64 4.91 -14.41 5.73
CA SER A 64 5.41 -13.64 6.88
C SER A 64 4.31 -12.83 7.55
N ILE A 65 3.44 -12.18 6.78
CA ILE A 65 2.31 -11.39 7.31
C ILE A 65 1.35 -12.26 8.13
N THR A 66 1.18 -13.52 7.75
CA THR A 66 0.28 -14.43 8.48
C THR A 66 0.91 -15.04 9.73
N SER A 67 2.24 -14.99 9.87
CA SER A 67 2.98 -15.69 10.93
C SER A 67 3.72 -14.78 11.92
N HIS A 68 3.77 -13.46 11.67
CA HIS A 68 4.46 -12.51 12.55
C HIS A 68 3.56 -11.32 12.87
N ASP A 69 3.78 -10.72 14.05
CA ASP A 69 3.00 -9.56 14.50
C ASP A 69 3.38 -8.29 13.74
N ILE A 70 4.68 -8.12 13.40
CA ILE A 70 5.20 -6.96 12.68
C ILE A 70 5.97 -7.41 11.44
N ASN A 71 5.61 -6.87 10.29
CA ASN A 71 6.14 -7.26 9.00
C ASN A 71 6.61 -6.05 8.21
N PHE A 72 7.85 -6.09 7.74
CA PHE A 72 8.42 -5.06 6.87
C PHE A 72 8.51 -5.56 5.44
N GLY A 73 7.86 -4.86 4.51
CA GLY A 73 7.97 -5.06 3.07
C GLY A 73 8.79 -3.94 2.44
N ILE A 74 10.05 -4.20 2.07
CA ILE A 74 11.02 -3.18 1.67
C ILE A 74 11.47 -3.41 0.24
N GLY A 75 11.45 -2.37 -0.59
CA GLY A 75 11.95 -2.43 -1.97
C GLY A 75 11.23 -1.51 -2.94
N PRO A 76 11.56 -1.61 -4.24
CA PRO A 76 11.10 -0.66 -5.26
C PRO A 76 9.58 -0.58 -5.41
N ALA A 77 9.10 0.56 -5.91
CA ALA A 77 7.70 0.73 -6.30
C ALA A 77 7.30 -0.28 -7.38
N GLY A 78 6.02 -0.71 -7.36
CA GLY A 78 5.47 -1.67 -8.32
C GLY A 78 5.77 -3.14 -8.01
N THR A 79 6.32 -3.48 -6.85
CA THR A 79 6.53 -4.88 -6.41
C THR A 79 5.32 -5.48 -5.69
N GLY A 80 4.22 -4.73 -5.56
CA GLY A 80 2.96 -5.20 -4.97
C GLY A 80 2.90 -5.17 -3.44
N LYS A 81 3.89 -4.59 -2.73
CA LYS A 81 3.96 -4.55 -1.26
C LYS A 81 2.66 -4.09 -0.61
N THR A 82 2.26 -2.87 -0.93
CA THR A 82 1.05 -2.24 -0.36
C THR A 82 -0.21 -3.00 -0.75
N TYR A 83 -0.33 -3.40 -2.00
CA TYR A 83 -1.47 -4.16 -2.50
C TYR A 83 -1.65 -5.51 -1.79
N LEU A 84 -0.58 -6.28 -1.64
CA LEU A 84 -0.59 -7.56 -0.92
C LEU A 84 -0.88 -7.36 0.57
N ALA A 85 -0.32 -6.32 1.18
CA ALA A 85 -0.62 -5.98 2.57
C ALA A 85 -2.11 -5.67 2.77
N VAL A 86 -2.74 -4.89 1.86
CA VAL A 86 -4.17 -4.59 1.90
C VAL A 86 -4.99 -5.87 1.67
N ALA A 87 -4.58 -6.76 0.75
CA ALA A 87 -5.25 -8.03 0.52
C ALA A 87 -5.24 -8.91 1.78
N CYS A 88 -4.08 -9.05 2.45
CA CYS A 88 -3.97 -9.77 3.71
C CYS A 88 -4.81 -9.15 4.84
N ALA A 89 -4.90 -7.81 4.87
CA ALA A 89 -5.74 -7.09 5.84
C ALA A 89 -7.24 -7.39 5.62
N VAL A 90 -7.67 -7.38 4.37
CA VAL A 90 -9.05 -7.70 3.99
C VAL A 90 -9.38 -9.15 4.36
N GLU A 91 -8.51 -10.10 4.04
CA GLU A 91 -8.67 -11.50 4.40
C GLU A 91 -8.73 -11.69 5.91
N ALA A 92 -7.82 -11.08 6.67
CA ALA A 92 -7.80 -11.15 8.12
C ALA A 92 -9.08 -10.59 8.75
N PHE A 93 -9.63 -9.53 8.17
CA PHE A 93 -10.89 -8.93 8.59
C PHE A 93 -12.09 -9.83 8.26
N GLU A 94 -12.16 -10.41 7.07
CA GLU A 94 -13.26 -11.30 6.66
C GLU A 94 -13.24 -12.64 7.41
N GLN A 95 -12.07 -13.08 7.86
CA GLN A 95 -11.90 -14.23 8.74
C GLN A 95 -12.06 -13.89 10.24
N GLU A 96 -12.48 -12.67 10.57
CA GLU A 96 -12.68 -12.18 11.95
C GLU A 96 -11.43 -12.28 12.85
N ARG A 97 -10.23 -12.39 12.25
CA ARG A 97 -8.95 -12.37 12.98
C ARG A 97 -8.63 -10.99 13.55
N VAL A 98 -9.13 -9.93 12.91
CA VAL A 98 -9.06 -8.56 13.36
C VAL A 98 -10.42 -7.89 13.25
N ARG A 99 -10.64 -6.84 14.04
CA ARG A 99 -11.90 -6.08 14.05
C ARG A 99 -11.85 -4.82 13.21
N ARG A 100 -10.66 -4.31 12.90
CA ARG A 100 -10.47 -3.06 12.18
C ARG A 100 -9.27 -3.14 11.24
N ILE A 101 -9.32 -2.33 10.18
CA ILE A 101 -8.21 -2.09 9.27
C ILE A 101 -7.83 -0.62 9.35
N LEU A 102 -6.56 -0.34 9.64
CA LEU A 102 -6.02 1.02 9.65
C LEU A 102 -4.97 1.15 8.55
N LEU A 103 -5.20 2.07 7.64
CA LEU A 103 -4.26 2.42 6.57
C LEU A 103 -3.64 3.77 6.90
N VAL A 104 -2.35 3.78 7.13
CA VAL A 104 -1.62 4.93 7.67
C VAL A 104 -0.53 5.33 6.67
N ARG A 105 -0.38 6.62 6.47
CA ARG A 105 0.69 7.16 5.63
C ARG A 105 1.33 8.39 6.29
N PRO A 106 2.65 8.57 6.22
CA PRO A 106 3.27 9.83 6.62
C PRO A 106 2.74 10.97 5.75
N ALA A 107 2.36 12.07 6.37
CA ALA A 107 2.11 13.30 5.63
C ALA A 107 3.49 13.92 5.32
N VAL A 108 3.99 13.72 4.13
CA VAL A 108 5.24 14.37 3.66
C VAL A 108 4.86 15.54 2.78
N GLU A 109 5.45 16.67 3.10
CA GLU A 109 5.48 17.79 2.17
C GLU A 109 6.55 17.51 1.10
N ALA A 110 6.22 16.65 0.12
CA ALA A 110 7.10 16.40 -1.02
C ALA A 110 7.13 17.64 -1.91
N GLY A 111 8.01 18.58 -1.60
CA GLY A 111 8.24 19.79 -2.42
C GLY A 111 7.11 20.83 -2.43
N GLU A 112 5.88 20.43 -2.24
CA GLU A 112 4.70 21.29 -2.10
C GLU A 112 4.32 21.38 -0.62
N LYS A 113 4.55 22.56 -0.04
CA LYS A 113 4.11 22.81 1.35
C LYS A 113 2.60 22.66 1.42
N LEU A 114 2.10 21.75 2.25
CA LEU A 114 0.65 21.55 2.54
C LEU A 114 -0.11 22.87 2.80
N GLY A 115 0.62 23.92 3.18
CA GLY A 115 0.10 25.28 3.36
C GLY A 115 -0.44 25.96 2.10
N PHE A 116 -0.07 25.52 0.89
CA PHE A 116 -0.51 26.15 -0.37
C PHE A 116 -1.77 25.52 -0.97
N LEU A 117 -2.19 24.33 -0.53
CA LEU A 117 -3.44 23.73 -1.00
C LEU A 117 -4.64 24.37 -0.29
N PRO A 118 -5.68 24.81 -1.03
CA PRO A 118 -6.93 25.29 -0.43
C PRO A 118 -7.68 24.13 0.26
N GLY A 119 -8.35 24.42 1.36
CA GLY A 119 -9.15 23.45 2.11
C GLY A 119 -8.62 23.15 3.51
N ASP A 120 -9.37 22.35 4.24
CA ASP A 120 -8.95 21.86 5.56
C ASP A 120 -7.84 20.80 5.46
N LEU A 121 -7.27 20.40 6.60
CA LEU A 121 -6.15 19.44 6.62
C LEU A 121 -6.54 18.09 6.01
N ALA A 122 -7.78 17.64 6.20
CA ALA A 122 -8.27 16.38 5.66
C ALA A 122 -8.33 16.41 4.14
N GLN A 123 -8.86 17.48 3.54
CA GLN A 123 -8.92 17.66 2.09
C GLN A 123 -7.52 17.74 1.44
N LYS A 124 -6.54 18.28 2.15
CA LYS A 124 -5.16 18.36 1.67
C LYS A 124 -4.43 17.02 1.67
N ILE A 125 -4.80 16.12 2.56
CA ILE A 125 -4.16 14.81 2.72
C ILE A 125 -4.82 13.75 1.84
N ASP A 126 -6.11 13.91 1.49
CA ASP A 126 -6.89 12.94 0.73
C ASP A 126 -6.22 12.45 -0.58
N PRO A 127 -5.60 13.31 -1.42
CA PRO A 127 -4.91 12.85 -2.64
C PRO A 127 -3.79 11.84 -2.37
N TYR A 128 -3.09 11.98 -1.26
CA TYR A 128 -1.99 11.08 -0.88
C TYR A 128 -2.48 9.72 -0.37
N LEU A 129 -3.73 9.63 0.05
CA LEU A 129 -4.35 8.41 0.56
C LEU A 129 -5.09 7.62 -0.54
N ARG A 130 -5.33 8.21 -1.71
CA ARG A 130 -6.06 7.58 -2.83
C ARG A 130 -5.56 6.18 -3.21
N PRO A 131 -4.25 5.91 -3.33
CA PRO A 131 -3.78 4.57 -3.68
C PRO A 131 -4.22 3.47 -2.70
N LEU A 132 -4.43 3.83 -1.45
CA LEU A 132 -4.93 2.92 -0.42
C LEU A 132 -6.43 2.65 -0.58
N TYR A 133 -7.21 3.69 -0.89
CA TYR A 133 -8.64 3.54 -1.22
C TYR A 133 -8.84 2.71 -2.49
N ASP A 134 -8.03 2.94 -3.52
CA ASP A 134 -8.12 2.20 -4.78
C ASP A 134 -7.92 0.69 -4.54
N ALA A 135 -6.94 0.30 -3.72
CA ALA A 135 -6.73 -1.09 -3.35
C ALA A 135 -7.92 -1.67 -2.57
N LEU A 136 -8.48 -0.92 -1.62
CA LEU A 136 -9.67 -1.35 -0.88
C LEU A 136 -10.88 -1.54 -1.79
N TYR A 137 -11.15 -0.58 -2.68
CA TYR A 137 -12.29 -0.65 -3.62
C TYR A 137 -12.17 -1.83 -4.58
N GLU A 138 -10.94 -2.13 -5.01
CA GLU A 138 -10.68 -3.28 -5.87
C GLU A 138 -10.95 -4.60 -5.15
N LEU A 139 -10.60 -4.72 -3.87
CA LEU A 139 -10.65 -5.96 -3.09
C LEU A 139 -12.01 -6.22 -2.41
N LEU A 140 -12.68 -5.16 -1.96
CA LEU A 140 -13.95 -5.24 -1.22
C LEU A 140 -15.16 -4.70 -2.01
N GLY A 141 -14.92 -3.82 -2.99
CA GLY A 141 -15.96 -3.06 -3.69
C GLY A 141 -16.32 -1.77 -2.97
N PHE A 142 -16.78 -0.79 -3.76
CA PHE A 142 -17.03 0.58 -3.31
C PHE A 142 -18.04 0.63 -2.15
N ASP A 143 -19.25 0.08 -2.34
CA ASP A 143 -20.33 0.17 -1.35
C ASP A 143 -19.98 -0.47 0.01
N LYS A 144 -19.18 -1.54 0.01
CA LYS A 144 -18.75 -2.21 1.24
C LYS A 144 -17.69 -1.37 1.96
N VAL A 145 -16.76 -0.79 1.23
CA VAL A 145 -15.71 0.07 1.81
C VAL A 145 -16.32 1.31 2.44
N GLU A 146 -17.23 2.01 1.76
CA GLU A 146 -17.88 3.21 2.29
C GLU A 146 -18.63 2.90 3.60
N LYS A 147 -19.40 1.81 3.64
CA LYS A 147 -20.11 1.36 4.86
C LYS A 147 -19.15 1.02 6.01
N LEU A 148 -17.97 0.47 5.71
CA LEU A 148 -16.99 0.12 6.73
C LEU A 148 -16.24 1.35 7.24
N ILE A 149 -16.03 2.36 6.40
CA ILE A 149 -15.48 3.66 6.79
C ILE A 149 -16.47 4.41 7.67
N GLU A 150 -17.75 4.50 7.28
CA GLU A 150 -18.80 5.13 8.10
C GLU A 150 -18.90 4.53 9.51
N LYS A 151 -18.66 3.21 9.64
CA LYS A 151 -18.65 2.50 10.92
C LYS A 151 -17.31 2.58 11.66
N ASN A 152 -16.32 3.30 11.15
CA ASN A 152 -14.95 3.35 11.67
C ASN A 152 -14.28 1.96 11.81
N ILE A 153 -14.68 1.02 10.99
CA ILE A 153 -14.05 -0.31 10.87
C ILE A 153 -12.82 -0.23 9.96
N ILE A 154 -12.95 0.51 8.85
CA ILE A 154 -11.79 0.92 8.03
C ILE A 154 -11.50 2.39 8.31
N GLU A 155 -10.26 2.68 8.63
CA GLU A 155 -9.75 4.03 8.85
C GLU A 155 -8.54 4.27 7.94
N VAL A 156 -8.58 5.36 7.17
CA VAL A 156 -7.44 5.83 6.36
C VAL A 156 -7.02 7.18 6.92
N ALA A 157 -5.80 7.27 7.46
CA ALA A 157 -5.39 8.42 8.25
C ALA A 157 -3.90 8.73 8.13
N PRO A 158 -3.51 10.01 8.29
CA PRO A 158 -2.10 10.37 8.42
C PRO A 158 -1.50 9.82 9.71
N LEU A 159 -0.19 9.51 9.65
CA LEU A 159 0.56 8.94 10.77
C LEU A 159 0.45 9.75 12.08
N ALA A 160 0.35 11.07 11.97
CA ALA A 160 0.21 11.94 13.13
C ALA A 160 -1.01 11.60 14.00
N TYR A 161 -2.08 11.06 13.42
CA TYR A 161 -3.32 10.71 14.12
C TYR A 161 -3.21 9.40 14.92
N MET A 162 -2.11 8.70 14.81
CA MET A 162 -1.84 7.50 15.62
C MET A 162 -1.30 7.84 17.01
N ARG A 163 -0.87 9.09 17.23
CA ARG A 163 -0.29 9.52 18.51
C ARG A 163 -1.30 9.40 19.67
N GLY A 164 -0.87 8.79 20.78
CA GLY A 164 -1.70 8.63 21.99
C GLY A 164 -2.74 7.51 21.91
N ARG A 165 -2.78 6.75 20.81
CA ARG A 165 -3.70 5.62 20.64
C ARG A 165 -3.03 4.31 21.03
N THR A 166 -3.83 3.30 21.37
CA THR A 166 -3.45 1.88 21.46
C THR A 166 -4.34 1.13 20.48
N LEU A 167 -3.71 0.42 19.55
CA LEU A 167 -4.39 -0.22 18.42
C LEU A 167 -4.48 -1.72 18.68
N ASN A 168 -5.58 -2.15 19.32
CA ASN A 168 -5.88 -3.55 19.60
C ASN A 168 -6.76 -4.15 18.49
N ASP A 169 -6.68 -5.47 18.31
CA ASP A 169 -7.53 -6.26 17.40
C ASP A 169 -7.59 -5.66 15.98
N SER A 170 -6.46 -5.14 15.50
CA SER A 170 -6.40 -4.32 14.29
C SER A 170 -5.37 -4.84 13.31
N PHE A 171 -5.66 -4.75 12.02
CA PHE A 171 -4.65 -4.87 10.99
C PHE A 171 -4.21 -3.46 10.56
N ILE A 172 -2.93 -3.15 10.75
CA ILE A 172 -2.42 -1.79 10.58
C ILE A 172 -1.37 -1.80 9.47
N ILE A 173 -1.54 -0.95 8.47
CA ILE A 173 -0.58 -0.79 7.38
C ILE A 173 -0.01 0.62 7.45
N LEU A 174 1.32 0.73 7.59
CA LEU A 174 2.05 1.98 7.42
C LEU A 174 2.73 1.97 6.06
N ASP A 175 2.17 2.70 5.10
CA ASP A 175 2.69 2.82 3.74
C ASP A 175 3.63 4.02 3.59
N GLU A 176 4.55 3.97 2.61
CA GLU A 176 5.57 5.00 2.34
C GLU A 176 6.43 5.35 3.58
N SER A 177 6.73 4.33 4.37
CA SER A 177 7.37 4.47 5.68
C SER A 177 8.81 4.99 5.63
N GLN A 178 9.48 4.97 4.47
CA GLN A 178 10.78 5.62 4.28
C GLN A 178 10.73 7.13 4.58
N ASN A 179 9.54 7.71 4.48
CA ASN A 179 9.27 9.12 4.76
C ASN A 179 8.87 9.41 6.20
N THR A 180 9.11 8.47 7.12
CA THR A 180 9.01 8.70 8.57
C THR A 180 10.35 9.13 9.14
N THR A 181 10.34 10.00 10.16
CA THR A 181 11.52 10.19 11.01
C THR A 181 11.67 9.01 11.98
N ILE A 182 12.83 8.93 12.65
CA ILE A 182 13.09 7.89 13.68
C ILE A 182 12.04 7.97 14.79
N GLU A 183 11.72 9.18 15.25
CA GLU A 183 10.75 9.42 16.31
C GLU A 183 9.33 9.02 15.90
N GLN A 184 8.95 9.31 14.64
CA GLN A 184 7.66 8.95 14.09
C GLN A 184 7.52 7.42 13.96
N MET A 185 8.54 6.73 13.46
CA MET A 185 8.55 5.28 13.37
C MET A 185 8.46 4.63 14.76
N LYS A 186 9.26 5.10 15.71
CA LYS A 186 9.22 4.62 17.10
C LYS A 186 7.84 4.89 17.71
N MET A 187 7.30 6.08 17.54
CA MET A 187 5.95 6.43 18.01
C MET A 187 4.91 5.47 17.45
N PHE A 188 4.93 5.17 16.17
CA PHE A 188 4.00 4.27 15.51
C PHE A 188 4.10 2.83 16.04
N LEU A 189 5.29 2.25 16.04
CA LEU A 189 5.51 0.87 16.48
C LEU A 189 5.13 0.65 17.95
N THR A 190 5.18 1.68 18.78
CA THR A 190 4.74 1.61 20.18
C THR A 190 3.23 1.81 20.37
N ARG A 191 2.44 1.92 19.30
CA ARG A 191 0.96 1.97 19.35
C ARG A 191 0.30 0.61 19.20
N ILE A 192 1.08 -0.41 18.82
CA ILE A 192 0.60 -1.76 18.57
C ILE A 192 0.07 -2.35 19.87
N GLY A 193 -1.17 -2.81 19.82
CA GLY A 193 -1.84 -3.48 20.94
C GLY A 193 -2.01 -4.98 20.69
N PHE A 194 -2.66 -5.64 21.63
CA PHE A 194 -2.91 -7.06 21.56
C PHE A 194 -3.81 -7.45 20.39
N GLY A 195 -3.58 -8.64 19.80
CA GLY A 195 -4.39 -9.17 18.70
C GLY A 195 -4.23 -8.39 17.39
N SER A 196 -3.16 -7.59 17.24
CA SER A 196 -2.95 -6.78 16.07
C SER A 196 -1.79 -7.28 15.22
N THR A 197 -1.96 -7.17 13.90
CA THR A 197 -0.92 -7.41 12.90
C THR A 197 -0.53 -6.07 12.26
N VAL A 198 0.77 -5.83 12.10
CA VAL A 198 1.30 -4.62 11.49
C VAL A 198 2.12 -4.96 10.26
N VAL A 199 1.87 -4.20 9.20
CA VAL A 199 2.67 -4.25 7.98
C VAL A 199 3.21 -2.86 7.67
N VAL A 200 4.52 -2.76 7.56
CA VAL A 200 5.24 -1.53 7.23
C VAL A 200 5.83 -1.66 5.83
N THR A 201 5.37 -0.84 4.90
CA THR A 201 5.86 -0.85 3.51
C THR A 201 6.69 0.39 3.21
N GLY A 202 7.72 0.24 2.37
CA GLY A 202 8.53 1.37 1.97
C GLY A 202 9.62 1.06 0.94
N ASP A 203 10.17 2.13 0.38
CA ASP A 203 11.29 2.11 -0.56
C ASP A 203 12.44 2.99 -0.05
N ILE A 204 13.51 2.37 0.41
CA ILE A 204 14.68 3.09 0.96
C ILE A 204 15.45 3.92 -0.09
N THR A 205 15.10 3.81 -1.36
CA THR A 205 15.68 4.60 -2.46
C THR A 205 14.90 5.88 -2.76
N GLN A 206 13.64 5.99 -2.27
CA GLN A 206 12.73 7.10 -2.52
C GLN A 206 12.42 7.85 -1.20
N ILE A 207 13.45 8.43 -0.60
CA ILE A 207 13.32 9.18 0.66
C ILE A 207 13.15 10.66 0.32
N ASP A 208 11.97 11.21 0.63
CA ASP A 208 11.60 12.62 0.39
C ASP A 208 11.72 13.48 1.67
N LEU A 209 12.38 12.97 2.70
CA LEU A 209 12.63 13.72 3.93
C LEU A 209 13.65 14.84 3.70
N PRO A 210 13.55 15.96 4.45
CA PRO A 210 14.59 16.98 4.47
C PRO A 210 15.97 16.37 4.78
N SER A 211 17.04 16.92 4.21
CA SER A 211 18.41 16.40 4.35
C SER A 211 18.90 16.33 5.81
N SER A 212 18.30 17.11 6.70
CA SER A 212 18.57 17.08 8.15
C SER A 212 17.89 15.92 8.90
N ALA A 213 16.88 15.26 8.29
CA ALA A 213 16.14 14.18 8.91
C ALA A 213 16.65 12.81 8.47
N ARG A 214 16.69 11.86 9.41
CA ARG A 214 17.04 10.46 9.13
C ARG A 214 15.79 9.62 8.97
N SER A 215 15.78 8.77 7.93
CA SER A 215 14.67 7.86 7.70
C SER A 215 14.53 6.84 8.84
N GLY A 216 13.31 6.81 9.41
CA GLY A 216 12.93 5.84 10.44
C GLY A 216 12.95 4.42 9.91
N LEU A 217 12.58 4.19 8.65
CA LEU A 217 12.63 2.87 8.03
C LEU A 217 14.07 2.33 7.99
N ARG A 218 15.04 3.13 7.55
CA ARG A 218 16.46 2.70 7.56
C ARG A 218 16.96 2.38 8.96
N HIS A 219 16.56 3.19 9.94
CA HIS A 219 16.98 3.01 11.32
C HIS A 219 16.43 1.71 11.91
N VAL A 220 15.13 1.45 11.75
CA VAL A 220 14.50 0.26 12.34
C VAL A 220 14.99 -1.05 11.72
N MET A 221 15.37 -1.07 10.44
CA MET A 221 16.01 -2.23 9.81
C MET A 221 17.27 -2.70 10.55
N THR A 222 18.00 -1.78 11.16
CA THR A 222 19.20 -2.12 11.96
C THR A 222 18.83 -2.50 13.40
N VAL A 223 17.91 -1.74 14.01
CA VAL A 223 17.61 -1.89 15.45
C VAL A 223 16.74 -3.13 15.73
N LEU A 224 15.83 -3.49 14.81
CA LEU A 224 14.87 -4.58 15.02
C LEU A 224 15.20 -5.87 14.27
N SER A 225 16.35 -5.96 13.61
CA SER A 225 16.74 -7.12 12.79
C SER A 225 16.77 -8.45 13.56
N GLU A 226 17.03 -8.42 14.86
CA GLU A 226 17.15 -9.61 15.72
C GLU A 226 15.98 -9.78 16.69
N VAL A 227 14.94 -8.93 16.58
CA VAL A 227 13.79 -9.01 17.47
C VAL A 227 12.84 -10.10 16.97
N SER A 228 12.57 -11.10 17.81
CA SER A 228 11.62 -12.19 17.51
C SER A 228 10.20 -11.62 17.30
N GLY A 229 9.41 -12.23 16.40
CA GLY A 229 8.07 -11.75 16.06
C GLY A 229 8.05 -10.64 15.00
N ILE A 230 9.22 -10.20 14.51
CA ILE A 230 9.36 -9.22 13.44
C ILE A 230 9.95 -9.87 12.19
N SER A 231 9.36 -9.64 11.04
CA SER A 231 9.88 -10.12 9.77
C SER A 231 10.28 -8.98 8.83
N PHE A 232 11.31 -9.23 8.01
CA PHE A 232 11.77 -8.33 6.96
C PHE A 232 11.80 -9.06 5.61
N THR A 233 10.96 -8.62 4.68
CA THR A 233 10.96 -9.12 3.30
C THR A 233 11.53 -8.05 2.37
N HIS A 234 12.58 -8.41 1.65
CA HIS A 234 13.24 -7.52 0.68
C HIS A 234 12.81 -7.84 -0.74
N PHE A 235 12.27 -6.85 -1.41
CA PHE A 235 11.93 -6.91 -2.83
C PHE A 235 13.02 -6.26 -3.67
N SER A 236 13.20 -6.79 -4.86
CA SER A 236 14.17 -6.30 -5.84
C SER A 236 13.48 -5.79 -7.10
N SER A 237 14.24 -5.24 -8.05
CA SER A 237 13.72 -4.86 -9.36
C SER A 237 13.14 -6.05 -10.16
N LYS A 238 13.53 -7.28 -9.84
CA LYS A 238 13.00 -8.51 -10.46
C LYS A 238 11.57 -8.83 -10.03
N ASP A 239 11.14 -8.30 -8.89
CA ASP A 239 9.80 -8.49 -8.34
C ASP A 239 8.79 -7.45 -8.85
N VAL A 240 9.25 -6.51 -9.67
CA VAL A 240 8.39 -5.44 -10.22
C VAL A 240 7.41 -6.02 -11.23
N VAL A 241 6.12 -5.86 -10.93
CA VAL A 241 5.02 -6.22 -11.82
C VAL A 241 4.48 -4.95 -12.48
N ARG A 242 4.84 -4.76 -13.75
CA ARG A 242 4.43 -3.58 -14.53
C ARG A 242 3.95 -3.99 -15.91
N HIS A 243 3.12 -3.13 -16.49
CA HIS A 243 2.78 -3.28 -17.91
C HIS A 243 4.07 -3.27 -18.76
N PRO A 244 4.22 -4.15 -19.77
CA PRO A 244 5.47 -4.25 -20.55
C PRO A 244 5.92 -2.92 -21.19
N LEU A 245 4.97 -2.06 -21.57
CA LEU A 245 5.29 -0.73 -22.08
C LEU A 245 5.89 0.16 -21.00
N VAL A 246 5.34 0.13 -19.77
CA VAL A 246 5.86 0.93 -18.65
C VAL A 246 7.28 0.50 -18.30
N GLN A 247 7.57 -0.81 -18.34
CA GLN A 247 8.92 -1.30 -18.12
C GLN A 247 9.89 -0.74 -19.17
N ARG A 248 9.54 -0.78 -20.46
CA ARG A 248 10.35 -0.21 -21.55
C ARG A 248 10.56 1.31 -21.41
N ILE A 249 9.55 2.03 -20.95
CA ILE A 249 9.67 3.47 -20.68
C ILE A 249 10.71 3.71 -19.58
N VAL A 250 10.62 3.01 -18.45
CA VAL A 250 11.57 3.15 -17.33
C VAL A 250 13.00 2.80 -17.76
N GLU A 251 13.17 1.75 -18.54
CA GLU A 251 14.48 1.37 -19.08
C GLU A 251 15.06 2.43 -20.03
N ALA A 252 14.21 3.05 -20.86
CA ALA A 252 14.63 4.12 -21.76
C ALA A 252 15.13 5.35 -21.00
N TYR A 253 14.39 5.81 -19.97
CA TYR A 253 14.84 6.91 -19.11
C TYR A 253 16.09 6.55 -18.30
N GLY A 254 16.20 5.30 -17.85
CA GLY A 254 17.39 4.82 -17.14
C GLY A 254 18.67 4.87 -18.01
N ARG A 255 18.58 4.54 -19.30
CA ARG A 255 19.70 4.65 -20.25
C ARG A 255 20.16 6.09 -20.43
N LEU A 256 19.25 7.01 -20.65
CA LEU A 256 19.57 8.45 -20.79
C LEU A 256 20.31 9.00 -19.57
N ARG A 257 19.91 8.60 -18.37
CA ARG A 257 20.54 9.02 -17.12
C ARG A 257 21.97 8.50 -16.98
N ASN A 258 22.25 7.26 -17.46
CA ASN A 258 23.59 6.66 -17.43
C ASN A 258 24.51 7.22 -18.51
N GLU A 259 23.96 7.73 -19.63
CA GLU A 259 24.70 8.31 -20.75
C GLU A 259 25.03 9.81 -20.53
N GLY A 260 24.69 10.38 -19.36
CA GLY A 260 25.08 11.75 -18.98
C GLY A 260 24.39 12.85 -19.80
N HIS A 261 23.33 12.55 -20.53
CA HIS A 261 22.53 13.55 -21.23
C HIS A 261 21.51 14.16 -20.26
N GLU A 262 21.92 15.16 -19.51
CA GLU A 262 20.98 16.13 -18.95
C GLU A 262 20.39 16.91 -20.11
N LEU A 263 19.09 16.77 -20.31
CA LEU A 263 18.34 17.68 -21.17
C LEU A 263 18.35 19.05 -20.50
N SER A 264 19.20 19.94 -21.01
CA SER A 264 19.23 21.39 -20.71
C SER A 264 17.92 22.05 -21.13
#